data_887771098e9bb3f8051f6be234720a8a
#
_entry.id   887771098e9bb3f8051f6be234720a8a
#
_cell.length_a   1.000
_cell.length_b   1.000
_cell.length_c   1.000
_cell.angle_alpha   90.00
_cell.angle_beta   90.00
_cell.angle_gamma   90.00
#
_symmetry.space_group_name_H-M   'P 1'
#
loop_
_entity.id
_entity.type
_entity.pdbx_description
1 polymer ?
#
loop_
_entity_poly.entity_id
_entity_poly.type
_entity_poly.pdbx_seq_one_letter_code
_entity_poly.pdbx_strand_id
1 'polypeptide(L)'
;GFVSDMRLNDKTTIVNMKLDPSKSIAFDIKLFPETSSFYFLSGISPIDKLFLAIGREWAEKNLLYKKVTYVSDLNMQEILNLVRQLPKNSLVFVGSFNLDADSVEYNNPEAIRLISSQSNSPVFGYSDMGIGEGPVGGYIASFANVGLFVGQAAVKILNGADPNSIKITEQDYYQYIFDLRELKRWNLVNSELIPAGSTIINEDISFLDRYKWIVGAVLLFLVLQTLLIANLVRLNRNQKLMTRKVIETENR
;
A
#
# COMPACT_ATOMS: atom_id res chain seq x y z
N GLY A 1 27.77 0.44 -9.43
CA GLY A 1 26.36 0.55 -9.84
C GLY A 1 26.23 0.60 -11.35
N PHE A 2 25.12 0.20 -11.88
CA PHE A 2 24.82 0.10 -13.34
C PHE A 2 24.97 1.41 -14.12
N VAL A 3 25.18 2.55 -13.47
CA VAL A 3 25.18 3.88 -14.06
C VAL A 3 26.55 4.54 -14.08
N SER A 4 27.53 4.04 -13.31
CA SER A 4 28.85 4.67 -13.17
C SER A 4 29.65 4.75 -14.47
N ASP A 5 29.36 3.90 -15.45
CA ASP A 5 30.13 3.77 -16.69
C ASP A 5 29.43 4.38 -17.93
N MET A 6 28.25 4.96 -17.75
CA MET A 6 27.57 5.67 -18.85
C MET A 6 28.20 7.04 -19.10
N ARG A 7 28.78 7.22 -20.29
CA ARG A 7 29.15 8.54 -20.77
C ARG A 7 27.89 9.32 -21.14
N LEU A 8 27.45 10.20 -20.25
CA LEU A 8 26.34 11.10 -20.50
C LEU A 8 26.83 12.31 -21.28
N ASN A 9 26.00 12.81 -22.19
CA ASN A 9 26.22 14.11 -22.80
C ASN A 9 25.64 15.22 -21.92
N ASP A 10 26.01 16.48 -22.20
CA ASP A 10 25.60 17.67 -21.41
C ASP A 10 24.08 17.92 -21.41
N LYS A 11 23.32 17.18 -22.23
CA LYS A 11 21.86 17.30 -22.35
C LYS A 11 21.11 16.12 -21.68
N THR A 12 21.85 15.29 -20.95
CA THR A 12 21.27 14.07 -20.32
C THR A 12 21.50 14.12 -18.82
N THR A 13 20.45 13.88 -18.06
CA THR A 13 20.56 13.62 -16.62
C THR A 13 20.01 12.23 -16.29
N ILE A 14 20.51 11.65 -15.20
CA ILE A 14 20.01 10.38 -14.67
C ILE A 14 19.49 10.61 -13.28
N VAL A 15 18.26 10.15 -13.04
CA VAL A 15 17.71 10.04 -11.71
C VAL A 15 18.17 8.69 -11.13
N ASN A 16 19.17 8.73 -10.27
CA ASN A 16 19.75 7.54 -9.66
C ASN A 16 19.21 7.37 -8.22
N MET A 17 18.28 6.44 -8.06
CA MET A 17 17.75 6.05 -6.76
C MET A 17 18.71 5.05 -6.10
N LYS A 18 19.20 5.36 -4.90
CA LYS A 18 19.96 4.42 -4.09
C LYS A 18 19.01 3.65 -3.18
N LEU A 19 18.84 2.37 -3.43
CA LEU A 19 18.13 1.49 -2.51
C LEU A 19 19.04 1.16 -1.32
N ASP A 20 18.69 1.71 -0.16
CA ASP A 20 19.35 1.44 1.10
C ASP A 20 18.30 0.96 2.12
N PRO A 21 18.18 -0.35 2.37
CA PRO A 21 17.16 -0.89 3.27
C PRO A 21 17.49 -0.67 4.75
N SER A 22 18.62 -0.04 5.09
CA SER A 22 19.09 0.09 6.47
C SER A 22 18.05 0.70 7.39
N LYS A 23 17.46 1.84 6.98
CA LYS A 23 16.44 2.52 7.77
C LYS A 23 15.11 1.76 7.80
N SER A 24 14.76 1.12 6.68
CA SER A 24 13.57 0.27 6.56
C SER A 24 13.64 -0.88 7.55
N ILE A 25 14.64 -1.74 7.43
CA ILE A 25 14.80 -2.91 8.30
C ILE A 25 14.96 -2.51 9.77
N ALA A 26 15.72 -1.44 10.06
CA ALA A 26 15.87 -0.94 11.41
C ALA A 26 14.55 -0.45 12.02
N PHE A 27 13.68 0.15 11.21
CA PHE A 27 12.35 0.54 11.62
C PHE A 27 11.44 -0.67 11.85
N ASP A 28 11.43 -1.64 10.92
CA ASP A 28 10.60 -2.84 10.98
C ASP A 28 10.91 -3.68 12.24
N ILE A 29 12.19 -3.78 12.61
CA ILE A 29 12.61 -4.43 13.86
C ILE A 29 12.07 -3.72 15.10
N LYS A 30 11.98 -2.39 15.09
CA LYS A 30 11.40 -1.63 16.22
C LYS A 30 9.91 -1.93 16.39
N LEU A 31 9.17 -2.20 15.32
CA LEU A 31 7.76 -2.61 15.39
C LEU A 31 7.59 -3.96 16.10
N PHE A 32 8.61 -4.83 16.05
CA PHE A 32 8.60 -6.18 16.61
C PHE A 32 9.85 -6.44 17.46
N PRO A 33 9.97 -5.82 18.64
CA PRO A 33 11.19 -5.87 19.45
C PRO A 33 11.53 -7.28 19.97
N GLU A 34 10.54 -8.16 20.12
CA GLU A 34 10.70 -9.55 20.56
C GLU A 34 11.27 -10.47 19.47
N THR A 35 11.61 -9.95 18.29
CA THR A 35 12.11 -10.75 17.18
C THR A 35 13.45 -11.41 17.50
N SER A 36 13.50 -12.71 17.32
CA SER A 36 14.68 -13.55 17.52
C SER A 36 15.23 -14.17 16.24
N SER A 37 14.39 -14.31 15.21
CA SER A 37 14.74 -14.96 13.95
C SER A 37 14.36 -14.11 12.75
N PHE A 38 15.25 -14.03 11.78
CA PHE A 38 15.09 -13.20 10.57
C PHE A 38 15.24 -14.08 9.34
N TYR A 39 14.30 -13.97 8.42
CA TYR A 39 14.27 -14.72 7.17
C TYR A 39 14.30 -13.73 6.00
N PHE A 40 15.34 -13.83 5.18
CA PHE A 40 15.46 -13.07 3.94
C PHE A 40 15.14 -14.00 2.77
N LEU A 41 13.99 -13.80 2.17
CA LEU A 41 13.49 -14.61 1.06
C LEU A 41 13.68 -13.89 -0.27
N SER A 42 14.05 -14.64 -1.29
CA SER A 42 14.28 -14.13 -2.64
C SER A 42 14.11 -15.23 -3.66
N GLY A 43 13.80 -14.87 -4.91
CA GLY A 43 13.91 -15.77 -6.04
C GLY A 43 15.37 -15.91 -6.54
N ILE A 44 15.52 -16.55 -7.72
CA ILE A 44 16.83 -16.84 -8.32
C ILE A 44 17.20 -15.93 -9.50
N SER A 45 16.31 -15.01 -9.92
CA SER A 45 16.64 -14.08 -11.00
C SER A 45 17.79 -13.13 -10.62
N PRO A 46 18.49 -12.50 -11.57
CA PRO A 46 19.57 -11.56 -11.26
C PRO A 46 19.15 -10.42 -10.31
N ILE A 47 17.93 -9.88 -10.50
CA ILE A 47 17.41 -8.81 -9.65
C ILE A 47 17.04 -9.35 -8.26
N ASP A 48 16.51 -10.57 -8.17
CA ASP A 48 16.19 -11.22 -6.90
C ASP A 48 17.45 -11.40 -6.06
N LYS A 49 18.52 -11.94 -6.67
CA LYS A 49 19.82 -12.10 -6.04
C LYS A 49 20.45 -10.79 -5.58
N LEU A 50 20.25 -9.70 -6.36
CA LEU A 50 20.70 -8.36 -5.97
C LEU A 50 20.02 -7.90 -4.68
N PHE A 51 18.69 -8.01 -4.60
CA PHE A 51 17.95 -7.62 -3.40
C PHE A 51 18.32 -8.47 -2.18
N LEU A 52 18.52 -9.78 -2.37
CA LEU A 52 19.00 -10.66 -1.31
C LEU A 52 20.40 -10.26 -0.83
N ALA A 53 21.30 -9.94 -1.74
CA ALA A 53 22.66 -9.50 -1.39
C ALA A 53 22.65 -8.18 -0.59
N ILE A 54 21.80 -7.22 -0.95
CA ILE A 54 21.63 -5.98 -0.20
C ILE A 54 21.14 -6.27 1.24
N GLY A 55 20.11 -7.11 1.39
CA GLY A 55 19.59 -7.51 2.69
C GLY A 55 20.63 -8.27 3.51
N ARG A 56 21.40 -9.16 2.88
CA ARG A 56 22.49 -9.92 3.51
C ARG A 56 23.59 -9.00 4.02
N GLU A 57 24.11 -8.11 3.19
CA GLU A 57 25.16 -7.16 3.59
C GLU A 57 24.75 -6.34 4.81
N TRP A 58 23.50 -5.90 4.84
CA TRP A 58 22.97 -5.17 5.98
C TRP A 58 22.88 -6.07 7.23
N ALA A 59 22.30 -7.26 7.10
CA ALA A 59 22.05 -8.17 8.22
C ALA A 59 23.37 -8.65 8.86
N GLU A 60 24.38 -8.96 8.06
CA GLU A 60 25.72 -9.36 8.53
C GLU A 60 26.40 -8.29 9.38
N LYS A 61 26.09 -7.00 9.13
CA LYS A 61 26.63 -5.88 9.92
C LYS A 61 25.83 -5.57 11.18
N ASN A 62 24.51 -5.81 11.15
CA ASN A 62 23.60 -5.28 12.18
C ASN A 62 22.92 -6.35 13.02
N LEU A 63 22.90 -7.62 12.59
CA LEU A 63 22.23 -8.73 13.27
C LEU A 63 23.20 -9.79 13.78
N LEU A 64 24.39 -9.40 14.23
CA LEU A 64 25.52 -10.30 14.60
C LEU A 64 25.14 -11.42 15.59
N TYR A 65 24.16 -11.17 16.49
CA TYR A 65 23.77 -12.12 17.54
C TYR A 65 22.36 -12.65 17.36
N LYS A 66 21.76 -12.44 16.17
CA LYS A 66 20.41 -12.90 15.84
C LYS A 66 20.48 -14.08 14.87
N LYS A 67 19.46 -14.93 14.91
CA LYS A 67 19.34 -16.02 13.93
C LYS A 67 18.88 -15.45 12.59
N VAL A 68 19.74 -15.49 11.59
CA VAL A 68 19.43 -15.03 10.23
C VAL A 68 19.48 -16.19 9.26
N THR A 69 18.45 -16.33 8.43
CA THR A 69 18.34 -17.37 7.40
C THR A 69 18.09 -16.68 6.05
N TYR A 70 18.89 -17.03 5.05
CA TYR A 70 18.75 -16.57 3.68
C TYR A 70 18.23 -17.71 2.82
N VAL A 71 17.16 -17.46 2.08
CA VAL A 71 16.47 -18.48 1.28
C VAL A 71 16.30 -17.95 -0.14
N SER A 72 16.91 -18.63 -1.12
CA SER A 72 16.83 -18.30 -2.54
C SER A 72 16.86 -19.52 -3.47
N ASP A 73 16.83 -20.71 -2.89
CA ASP A 73 17.00 -21.99 -3.60
C ASP A 73 15.80 -22.93 -3.41
N LEU A 74 14.64 -22.35 -3.10
CA LEU A 74 13.40 -23.08 -2.93
C LEU A 74 12.39 -22.69 -4.04
N ASN A 75 11.56 -23.65 -4.44
CA ASN A 75 10.40 -23.35 -5.25
C ASN A 75 9.28 -22.73 -4.39
N MET A 76 8.26 -22.18 -5.06
CA MET A 76 7.18 -21.47 -4.36
C MET A 76 6.48 -22.38 -3.33
N GLN A 77 6.21 -23.64 -3.65
CA GLN A 77 5.53 -24.54 -2.71
C GLN A 77 6.36 -24.80 -1.45
N GLU A 78 7.66 -24.94 -1.58
CA GLU A 78 8.58 -25.11 -0.46
C GLU A 78 8.65 -23.84 0.38
N ILE A 79 8.68 -22.66 -0.25
CA ILE A 79 8.61 -21.36 0.45
C ILE A 79 7.32 -21.22 1.23
N LEU A 80 6.16 -21.55 0.63
CA LEU A 80 4.88 -21.49 1.31
C LEU A 80 4.83 -22.45 2.52
N ASN A 81 5.42 -23.62 2.40
CA ASN A 81 5.54 -24.56 3.52
C ASN A 81 6.47 -24.02 4.64
N LEU A 82 7.57 -23.41 4.26
CA LEU A 82 8.49 -22.77 5.19
C LEU A 82 7.81 -21.65 5.99
N VAL A 83 7.15 -20.69 5.30
CA VAL A 83 6.58 -19.51 5.96
C VAL A 83 5.37 -19.82 6.85
N ARG A 84 4.70 -20.94 6.62
CA ARG A 84 3.64 -21.45 7.52
C ARG A 84 4.16 -21.94 8.86
N GLN A 85 5.43 -22.37 8.93
CA GLN A 85 6.02 -23.08 10.06
C GLN A 85 7.19 -22.33 10.70
N LEU A 86 7.28 -21.02 10.45
CA LEU A 86 8.34 -20.21 11.06
C LEU A 86 8.23 -20.23 12.59
N PRO A 87 9.36 -20.21 13.30
CA PRO A 87 9.37 -20.05 14.75
C PRO A 87 8.62 -18.78 15.19
N LYS A 88 8.05 -18.81 16.39
CA LYS A 88 7.50 -17.58 16.99
C LYS A 88 8.56 -16.49 17.02
N ASN A 89 8.12 -15.24 16.94
CA ASN A 89 9.01 -14.07 16.93
C ASN A 89 9.99 -14.07 15.74
N SER A 90 9.50 -14.50 14.57
CA SER A 90 10.20 -14.36 13.30
C SER A 90 9.74 -13.12 12.53
N LEU A 91 10.65 -12.53 11.75
CA LEU A 91 10.34 -11.55 10.70
C LEU A 91 10.81 -12.08 9.36
N VAL A 92 10.02 -11.80 8.33
CA VAL A 92 10.28 -12.19 6.95
C VAL A 92 10.51 -10.93 6.11
N PHE A 93 11.61 -10.88 5.38
CA PHE A 93 11.93 -9.84 4.43
C PHE A 93 11.91 -10.41 3.02
N VAL A 94 11.12 -9.83 2.12
CA VAL A 94 11.05 -10.19 0.70
C VAL A 94 11.41 -8.96 -0.11
N GLY A 95 12.60 -8.93 -0.68
CA GLY A 95 13.05 -7.80 -1.50
C GLY A 95 12.51 -7.87 -2.93
N SER A 96 12.60 -9.04 -3.54
CA SER A 96 12.13 -9.34 -4.89
C SER A 96 11.96 -10.85 -5.05
N PHE A 97 10.96 -11.27 -5.83
CA PHE A 97 10.71 -12.67 -6.15
C PHE A 97 10.07 -12.80 -7.55
N ASN A 98 10.90 -12.98 -8.57
CA ASN A 98 10.44 -13.06 -9.96
C ASN A 98 10.60 -14.46 -10.56
N LEU A 99 11.52 -15.27 -10.02
CA LEU A 99 11.82 -16.61 -10.53
C LEU A 99 12.12 -17.54 -9.36
N ASP A 100 11.41 -18.66 -9.24
CA ASP A 100 11.67 -19.65 -8.19
C ASP A 100 12.77 -20.67 -8.61
N ALA A 101 13.10 -21.60 -7.71
CA ALA A 101 14.15 -22.59 -7.95
C ALA A 101 13.82 -23.55 -9.11
N ASP A 102 12.57 -23.77 -9.42
CA ASP A 102 12.11 -24.59 -10.56
C ASP A 102 12.02 -23.78 -11.86
N SER A 103 12.51 -22.53 -11.85
CA SER A 103 12.46 -21.60 -13.00
C SER A 103 11.03 -21.21 -13.41
N VAL A 104 10.11 -21.22 -12.45
CA VAL A 104 8.76 -20.68 -12.67
C VAL A 104 8.80 -19.17 -12.45
N GLU A 105 8.28 -18.42 -13.43
CA GLU A 105 8.20 -16.97 -13.38
C GLU A 105 6.98 -16.51 -12.59
N TYR A 106 7.17 -15.46 -11.77
CA TYR A 106 6.13 -14.79 -11.00
C TYR A 106 6.13 -13.29 -11.28
N ASN A 107 4.95 -12.69 -11.25
CA ASN A 107 4.86 -11.26 -11.01
C ASN A 107 5.19 -10.98 -9.54
N ASN A 108 6.16 -10.09 -9.30
CA ASN A 108 6.67 -9.84 -7.95
C ASN A 108 5.56 -9.50 -6.91
N PRO A 109 4.58 -8.61 -7.14
CA PRO A 109 3.44 -8.43 -6.23
C PRO A 109 2.64 -9.70 -5.96
N GLU A 110 2.43 -10.54 -6.95
CA GLU A 110 1.71 -11.81 -6.79
C GLU A 110 2.49 -12.80 -5.91
N ALA A 111 3.80 -12.94 -6.14
CA ALA A 111 4.65 -13.79 -5.32
C ALA A 111 4.64 -13.33 -3.85
N ILE A 112 4.77 -12.02 -3.62
CA ILE A 112 4.72 -11.43 -2.29
C ILE A 112 3.36 -11.71 -1.63
N ARG A 113 2.26 -11.58 -2.36
CA ARG A 113 0.90 -11.88 -1.88
C ARG A 113 0.77 -13.36 -1.46
N LEU A 114 1.24 -14.28 -2.29
CA LEU A 114 1.23 -15.71 -1.97
C LEU A 114 2.01 -16.00 -0.68
N ILE A 115 3.23 -15.49 -0.56
CA ILE A 115 4.11 -15.67 0.60
C ILE A 115 3.44 -15.07 1.85
N SER A 116 3.00 -13.82 1.78
CA SER A 116 2.44 -13.10 2.92
C SER A 116 1.12 -13.71 3.42
N SER A 117 0.25 -14.17 2.51
CA SER A 117 -1.03 -14.79 2.85
C SER A 117 -0.88 -16.10 3.64
N GLN A 118 0.23 -16.80 3.45
CA GLN A 118 0.53 -18.07 4.10
C GLN A 118 1.47 -17.94 5.29
N SER A 119 2.12 -16.79 5.43
CA SER A 119 3.08 -16.57 6.50
C SER A 119 2.40 -16.48 7.87
N ASN A 120 2.97 -17.21 8.84
CA ASN A 120 2.63 -17.10 10.26
C ASN A 120 3.43 -16.01 10.98
N SER A 121 4.19 -15.21 10.24
CA SER A 121 5.06 -14.15 10.73
C SER A 121 4.89 -12.89 9.86
N PRO A 122 5.13 -11.68 10.41
CA PRO A 122 5.04 -10.44 9.65
C PRO A 122 6.00 -10.45 8.46
N VAL A 123 5.50 -9.98 7.31
CA VAL A 123 6.28 -9.86 6.06
C VAL A 123 6.54 -8.40 5.75
N PHE A 124 7.76 -8.08 5.38
CA PHE A 124 8.23 -6.76 5.00
C PHE A 124 8.86 -6.76 3.61
N GLY A 125 8.81 -5.62 2.94
CA GLY A 125 9.48 -5.39 1.66
C GLY A 125 10.38 -4.15 1.72
N TYR A 126 11.15 -3.90 0.65
CA TYR A 126 12.04 -2.73 0.58
C TYR A 126 11.45 -1.58 -0.24
N SER A 127 10.31 -1.80 -0.87
CA SER A 127 9.65 -0.83 -1.75
C SER A 127 8.14 -0.96 -1.71
N ASP A 128 7.47 0.01 -2.34
CA ASP A 128 6.01 0.05 -2.44
C ASP A 128 5.41 -0.94 -3.44
N MET A 129 6.23 -1.68 -4.22
CA MET A 129 5.72 -2.61 -5.25
C MET A 129 4.85 -3.76 -4.72
N GLY A 130 5.04 -4.16 -3.48
CA GLY A 130 4.23 -5.23 -2.85
C GLY A 130 3.28 -4.73 -1.77
N ILE A 131 3.25 -3.44 -1.48
CA ILE A 131 2.38 -2.89 -0.44
C ILE A 131 0.92 -3.00 -0.88
N GLY A 132 0.08 -3.52 0.02
CA GLY A 132 -1.30 -3.85 -0.29
C GLY A 132 -1.53 -5.30 -0.70
N GLU A 133 -0.45 -6.06 -0.89
CA GLU A 133 -0.47 -7.48 -1.22
C GLU A 133 0.02 -8.38 -0.06
N GLY A 134 0.12 -7.79 1.16
CA GLY A 134 0.41 -8.54 2.38
C GLY A 134 1.63 -8.15 3.20
N PRO A 135 2.62 -7.37 2.72
CA PRO A 135 3.59 -6.74 3.61
C PRO A 135 2.94 -5.74 4.55
N VAL A 136 3.48 -5.66 5.77
CA VAL A 136 2.97 -4.73 6.81
C VAL A 136 3.12 -3.28 6.38
N GLY A 137 4.20 -2.97 5.68
CA GLY A 137 4.65 -1.61 5.38
C GLY A 137 5.83 -1.22 6.23
N GLY A 138 6.19 0.06 6.22
CA GLY A 138 7.35 0.58 6.95
C GLY A 138 7.88 1.87 6.32
N TYR A 139 9.14 2.19 6.57
CA TYR A 139 9.85 3.26 5.88
C TYR A 139 10.46 2.68 4.60
N ILE A 140 9.82 2.85 3.47
CA ILE A 140 10.12 2.13 2.23
C ILE A 140 10.33 3.07 1.03
N ALA A 141 11.10 2.60 0.06
CA ALA A 141 11.29 3.30 -1.21
C ALA A 141 10.01 3.25 -2.05
N SER A 142 9.54 4.41 -2.49
CA SER A 142 8.36 4.54 -3.35
C SER A 142 8.79 4.78 -4.80
N PHE A 143 8.55 3.79 -5.66
CA PHE A 143 8.72 3.93 -7.10
C PHE A 143 7.72 4.92 -7.70
N ALA A 144 6.53 5.04 -7.09
CA ALA A 144 5.55 6.07 -7.47
C ALA A 144 6.11 7.48 -7.29
N ASN A 145 6.78 7.75 -6.16
CA ASN A 145 7.42 9.05 -5.90
C ASN A 145 8.61 9.30 -6.85
N VAL A 146 9.39 8.26 -7.16
CA VAL A 146 10.46 8.37 -8.18
C VAL A 146 9.87 8.76 -9.53
N GLY A 147 8.78 8.13 -9.95
CA GLY A 147 8.07 8.47 -11.20
C GLY A 147 7.58 9.92 -11.21
N LEU A 148 6.99 10.38 -10.10
CA LEU A 148 6.56 11.77 -9.94
C LEU A 148 7.74 12.74 -10.03
N PHE A 149 8.83 12.44 -9.33
CA PHE A 149 10.07 13.26 -9.40
C PHE A 149 10.61 13.34 -10.82
N VAL A 150 10.68 12.22 -11.55
CA VAL A 150 11.14 12.17 -12.95
C VAL A 150 10.25 13.03 -13.84
N GLY A 151 8.91 12.95 -13.68
CA GLY A 151 7.98 13.80 -14.41
C GLY A 151 8.18 15.30 -14.14
N GLN A 152 8.33 15.67 -12.87
CA GLN A 152 8.62 17.05 -12.47
C GLN A 152 9.97 17.54 -12.98
N ALA A 153 11.00 16.69 -12.95
CA ALA A 153 12.31 16.97 -13.50
C ALA A 153 12.25 17.25 -15.01
N ALA A 154 11.51 16.43 -15.75
CA ALA A 154 11.31 16.63 -17.18
C ALA A 154 10.64 17.98 -17.49
N VAL A 155 9.59 18.36 -16.74
CA VAL A 155 8.94 19.67 -16.89
C VAL A 155 9.92 20.82 -16.61
N LYS A 156 10.75 20.73 -15.57
CA LYS A 156 11.76 21.74 -15.27
C LYS A 156 12.77 21.91 -16.41
N ILE A 157 13.24 20.80 -16.97
CA ILE A 157 14.20 20.81 -18.10
C ILE A 157 13.56 21.43 -19.34
N LEU A 158 12.32 21.08 -19.66
CA LEU A 158 11.59 21.66 -20.79
C LEU A 158 11.39 23.19 -20.62
N ASN A 159 11.31 23.66 -19.38
CA ASN A 159 11.25 25.09 -19.06
C ASN A 159 12.63 25.77 -18.94
N GLY A 160 13.71 25.09 -19.34
CA GLY A 160 15.06 25.69 -19.45
C GLY A 160 15.97 25.46 -18.25
N ALA A 161 15.60 24.59 -17.29
CA ALA A 161 16.51 24.23 -16.21
C ALA A 161 17.68 23.38 -16.74
N ASP A 162 18.89 23.59 -16.19
CA ASP A 162 20.02 22.71 -16.46
C ASP A 162 19.78 21.31 -15.96
N PRO A 163 19.81 20.27 -16.83
CA PRO A 163 19.65 18.87 -16.42
C PRO A 163 20.58 18.45 -15.27
N ASN A 164 21.80 18.97 -15.23
CA ASN A 164 22.80 18.64 -14.22
C ASN A 164 22.49 19.23 -12.83
N SER A 165 21.60 20.21 -12.76
CA SER A 165 21.16 20.81 -11.49
C SER A 165 20.13 19.95 -10.74
N ILE A 166 19.49 18.98 -11.43
CA ILE A 166 18.40 18.19 -10.89
C ILE A 166 18.96 16.92 -10.26
N LYS A 167 18.79 16.80 -8.95
CA LYS A 167 19.24 15.63 -8.16
C LYS A 167 18.10 15.13 -7.30
N ILE A 168 17.88 13.79 -7.31
CA ILE A 168 16.98 13.13 -6.38
C ILE A 168 17.69 12.90 -5.05
N THR A 169 16.97 13.09 -3.95
CA THR A 169 17.42 12.77 -2.60
C THR A 169 16.57 11.68 -1.99
N GLU A 170 17.03 11.05 -0.91
CA GLU A 170 16.27 10.01 -0.21
C GLU A 170 14.86 10.50 0.19
N GLN A 171 14.75 11.76 0.63
CA GLN A 171 13.48 12.37 1.04
C GLN A 171 12.46 12.48 -0.11
N ASP A 172 12.91 12.44 -1.36
CA ASP A 172 12.03 12.53 -2.52
C ASP A 172 11.33 11.19 -2.82
N TYR A 173 11.87 10.06 -2.34
CA TYR A 173 11.34 8.75 -2.70
C TYR A 173 11.14 7.78 -1.54
N TYR A 174 11.70 8.00 -0.34
CA TYR A 174 11.35 7.21 0.85
C TYR A 174 10.18 7.83 1.60
N GLN A 175 9.26 6.98 2.07
CA GLN A 175 8.11 7.41 2.86
C GLN A 175 7.63 6.29 3.78
N TYR A 176 6.83 6.66 4.79
CA TYR A 176 6.11 5.69 5.62
C TYR A 176 4.81 5.30 4.95
N ILE A 177 4.68 4.03 4.58
CA ILE A 177 3.46 3.46 4.01
C ILE A 177 3.13 2.17 4.76
N PHE A 178 1.86 1.99 5.15
CA PHE A 178 1.39 0.79 5.86
C PHE A 178 0.07 0.30 5.28
N ASP A 179 -0.13 -1.02 5.31
CA ASP A 179 -1.42 -1.66 5.01
C ASP A 179 -2.23 -1.82 6.30
N LEU A 180 -3.40 -1.16 6.39
CA LEU A 180 -4.24 -1.23 7.57
C LEU A 180 -4.67 -2.66 7.93
N ARG A 181 -4.87 -3.53 6.94
CA ARG A 181 -5.24 -4.94 7.16
C ARG A 181 -4.13 -5.67 7.90
N GLU A 182 -2.88 -5.45 7.51
CA GLU A 182 -1.72 -6.06 8.16
C GLU A 182 -1.42 -5.40 9.51
N LEU A 183 -1.60 -4.08 9.64
CA LEU A 183 -1.53 -3.43 10.96
C LEU A 183 -2.53 -4.04 11.93
N LYS A 184 -3.76 -4.34 11.49
CA LYS A 184 -4.78 -5.03 12.30
C LYS A 184 -4.36 -6.47 12.63
N ARG A 185 -3.88 -7.21 11.63
CA ARG A 185 -3.44 -8.61 11.78
C ARG A 185 -2.35 -8.77 12.83
N TRP A 186 -1.44 -7.80 12.90
CA TRP A 186 -0.29 -7.81 13.79
C TRP A 186 -0.43 -6.91 15.02
N ASN A 187 -1.64 -6.41 15.32
CA ASN A 187 -1.97 -5.55 16.47
C ASN A 187 -1.14 -4.24 16.54
N LEU A 188 -0.84 -3.63 15.41
CA LEU A 188 -0.05 -2.41 15.30
C LEU A 188 -0.87 -1.13 15.07
N VAL A 189 -2.19 -1.21 14.93
CA VAL A 189 -3.06 -0.05 14.59
C VAL A 189 -2.88 1.14 15.55
N ASN A 190 -2.71 0.85 16.84
CA ASN A 190 -2.54 1.87 17.88
C ASN A 190 -1.07 2.01 18.31
N SER A 191 -0.13 1.57 17.51
CA SER A 191 1.29 1.67 17.85
C SER A 191 1.76 3.12 17.74
N GLU A 192 2.32 3.66 18.82
CA GLU A 192 2.98 4.98 18.83
C GLU A 192 4.20 5.03 17.90
N LEU A 193 4.67 3.87 17.43
CA LEU A 193 5.78 3.76 16.49
C LEU A 193 5.38 4.10 15.06
N ILE A 194 4.06 4.11 14.73
CA ILE A 194 3.58 4.54 13.41
C ILE A 194 3.64 6.07 13.35
N PRO A 195 4.51 6.67 12.52
CA PRO A 195 4.66 8.12 12.51
C PRO A 195 3.39 8.82 12.03
N ALA A 196 3.08 9.95 12.66
CA ALA A 196 1.99 10.82 12.18
C ALA A 196 2.27 11.29 10.75
N GLY A 197 1.26 11.23 9.89
CA GLY A 197 1.38 11.55 8.46
C GLY A 197 1.86 10.39 7.59
N SER A 198 1.97 9.16 8.14
CA SER A 198 2.16 7.96 7.33
C SER A 198 0.99 7.76 6.35
N THR A 199 1.30 7.27 5.16
CA THR A 199 0.28 6.84 4.22
C THR A 199 -0.27 5.48 4.67
N ILE A 200 -1.57 5.43 4.95
CA ILE A 200 -2.25 4.18 5.27
C ILE A 200 -3.07 3.75 4.05
N ILE A 201 -2.83 2.55 3.56
CA ILE A 201 -3.62 1.99 2.45
C ILE A 201 -4.59 0.92 2.96
N ASN A 202 -5.54 0.54 2.11
CA ASN A 202 -6.59 -0.43 2.45
C ASN A 202 -7.35 -0.05 3.71
N GLU A 203 -7.57 1.26 3.92
CA GLU A 203 -8.45 1.73 4.97
C GLU A 203 -9.88 1.22 4.74
N ASP A 204 -10.53 0.81 5.83
CA ASP A 204 -11.95 0.46 5.77
C ASP A 204 -12.76 1.76 5.54
N ILE A 205 -12.98 2.09 4.29
CA ILE A 205 -13.89 3.19 3.98
C ILE A 205 -15.29 2.77 4.45
N SER A 206 -15.81 3.45 5.47
CA SER A 206 -17.17 3.23 5.93
C SER A 206 -18.15 3.25 4.75
N PHE A 207 -19.16 2.35 4.77
CA PHE A 207 -20.23 2.36 3.78
C PHE A 207 -20.84 3.77 3.64
N LEU A 208 -21.03 4.47 4.76
CA LEU A 208 -21.56 5.82 4.78
C LEU A 208 -20.62 6.82 4.10
N ASP A 209 -19.29 6.72 4.30
CA ASP A 209 -18.34 7.61 3.64
C ASP A 209 -18.25 7.37 2.14
N ARG A 210 -18.31 6.09 1.72
CA ARG A 210 -18.31 5.73 0.30
C ARG A 210 -19.56 6.17 -0.43
N TYR A 211 -20.73 6.10 0.23
CA TYR A 211 -22.03 6.31 -0.41
C TYR A 211 -22.80 7.52 0.15
N LYS A 212 -22.15 8.41 0.90
CA LYS A 212 -22.78 9.58 1.57
C LYS A 212 -23.68 10.40 0.64
N TRP A 213 -23.26 10.63 -0.60
CA TRP A 213 -24.05 11.38 -1.59
C TRP A 213 -25.25 10.59 -2.07
N ILE A 214 -25.14 9.27 -2.25
CA ILE A 214 -26.24 8.41 -2.66
C ILE A 214 -27.26 8.30 -1.52
N VAL A 215 -26.79 8.07 -0.29
CA VAL A 215 -27.63 8.04 0.91
C VAL A 215 -28.38 9.38 1.07
N GLY A 216 -27.67 10.51 0.93
CA GLY A 216 -28.28 11.85 0.96
C GLY A 216 -29.35 12.05 -0.11
N ALA A 217 -29.09 11.63 -1.35
CA ALA A 217 -30.02 11.72 -2.46
C ALA A 217 -31.30 10.88 -2.22
N VAL A 218 -31.13 9.65 -1.70
CA VAL A 218 -32.25 8.76 -1.36
C VAL A 218 -33.11 9.37 -0.25
N LEU A 219 -32.49 9.89 0.81
CA LEU A 219 -33.22 10.56 1.90
C LEU A 219 -33.99 11.79 1.39
N LEU A 220 -33.36 12.63 0.57
CA LEU A 220 -34.00 13.77 -0.04
C LEU A 220 -35.22 13.36 -0.89
N PHE A 221 -35.07 12.32 -1.70
CA PHE A 221 -36.15 11.77 -2.53
C PHE A 221 -37.31 11.29 -1.67
N LEU A 222 -37.07 10.57 -0.59
CA LEU A 222 -38.12 10.12 0.34
C LEU A 222 -38.84 11.28 0.99
N VAL A 223 -38.15 12.34 1.38
CA VAL A 223 -38.76 13.56 1.92
C VAL A 223 -39.65 14.22 0.89
N LEU A 224 -39.19 14.40 -0.35
CA LEU A 224 -39.97 14.98 -1.44
C LEU A 224 -41.24 14.15 -1.76
N GLN A 225 -41.11 12.82 -1.81
CA GLN A 225 -42.24 11.92 -1.97
C GLN A 225 -43.29 12.10 -0.85
N THR A 226 -42.82 12.16 0.39
CA THR A 226 -43.69 12.32 1.56
C THR A 226 -44.46 13.64 1.50
N LEU A 227 -43.77 14.72 1.13
CA LEU A 227 -44.39 16.04 0.95
C LEU A 227 -45.43 16.03 -0.21
N LEU A 228 -45.10 15.38 -1.32
CA LEU A 228 -46.00 15.23 -2.46
C LEU A 228 -47.26 14.47 -2.06
N ILE A 229 -47.13 13.34 -1.38
CA ILE A 229 -48.26 12.53 -0.90
C ILE A 229 -49.14 13.35 0.06
N ALA A 230 -48.50 14.03 1.02
CA ALA A 230 -49.23 14.89 1.97
C ALA A 230 -50.03 16.01 1.26
N ASN A 231 -49.42 16.62 0.24
CA ASN A 231 -50.09 17.66 -0.57
C ASN A 231 -51.24 17.07 -1.37
N LEU A 232 -51.08 15.93 -2.02
CA LEU A 232 -52.15 15.25 -2.76
C LEU A 232 -53.32 14.86 -1.86
N VAL A 233 -53.03 14.34 -0.65
CA VAL A 233 -54.07 14.03 0.34
C VAL A 233 -54.83 15.31 0.76
N ARG A 234 -54.12 16.42 0.98
CA ARG A 234 -54.72 17.72 1.33
C ARG A 234 -55.62 18.22 0.22
N LEU A 235 -55.17 18.19 -1.04
CA LEU A 235 -55.95 18.61 -2.21
C LEU A 235 -57.21 17.76 -2.36
N ASN A 236 -57.11 16.45 -2.24
CA ASN A 236 -58.24 15.52 -2.34
C ASN A 236 -59.28 15.77 -1.24
N ARG A 237 -58.84 16.03 0.00
CA ARG A 237 -59.74 16.43 1.10
C ARG A 237 -60.45 17.74 0.82
N ASN A 238 -59.75 18.75 0.30
CA ASN A 238 -60.34 20.04 -0.04
C ASN A 238 -61.36 19.89 -1.18
N GLN A 239 -61.07 19.12 -2.22
CA GLN A 239 -62.03 18.84 -3.31
C GLN A 239 -63.29 18.16 -2.77
N LYS A 240 -63.18 17.16 -1.93
CA LYS A 240 -64.32 16.45 -1.31
C LYS A 240 -65.18 17.42 -0.47
N LEU A 241 -64.56 18.34 0.28
CA LEU A 241 -65.30 19.35 1.04
C LEU A 241 -66.02 20.37 0.14
N MET A 242 -65.41 20.81 -0.96
CA MET A 242 -66.02 21.68 -1.92
C MET A 242 -67.19 21.00 -2.60
N THR A 243 -67.03 19.76 -3.07
CA THR A 243 -68.13 18.99 -3.69
C THR A 243 -69.35 18.84 -2.75
N ARG A 244 -69.10 18.55 -1.47
CA ARG A 244 -70.16 18.46 -0.46
C ARG A 244 -70.92 19.80 -0.28
N LYS A 245 -70.19 20.91 -0.22
CA LYS A 245 -70.84 22.27 -0.12
C LYS A 245 -71.68 22.63 -1.32
N VAL A 246 -71.22 22.25 -2.54
CA VAL A 246 -72.04 22.51 -3.76
C VAL A 246 -73.34 21.72 -3.74
N ILE A 247 -73.27 20.40 -3.37
CA ILE A 247 -74.49 19.55 -3.27
C ILE A 247 -75.44 20.05 -2.20
N GLU A 248 -74.97 20.56 -1.05
CA GLU A 248 -75.78 21.14 -0.01
C GLU A 248 -76.45 22.44 -0.43
N THR A 249 -75.84 23.24 -1.32
CA THR A 249 -76.43 24.51 -1.86
C THR A 249 -77.44 24.25 -2.96
N GLU A 250 -77.30 23.18 -3.76
CA GLU A 250 -78.26 22.80 -4.78
C GLU A 250 -79.56 22.18 -4.23
N ASN A 251 -79.47 21.59 -3.03
CA ASN A 251 -80.66 20.97 -2.37
C ASN A 251 -81.44 21.91 -1.45
N ARG A 252 -81.17 23.24 -1.47
CA ARG A 252 -81.89 24.26 -0.79
C ARG A 252 -82.73 25.12 -1.79
#